data_ca800546ba8df54d96d426b876dc44d8
#
_entry.id   ca800546ba8df54d96d426b876dc44d8
#
_cell.length_a   1.000
_cell.length_b   1.000
_cell.length_c   1.000
_cell.angle_alpha   90.00
_cell.angle_beta   90.00
_cell.angle_gamma   90.00
#
_symmetry.space_group_name_H-M   'P 1'
#
loop_
_entity.id
_entity.type
_entity.pdbx_description
1 polymer ?
#
loop_
_entity_poly.entity_id
_entity_poly.type
_entity_poly.pdbx_seq_one_letter_code
_entity_poly.pdbx_strand_id
1 'polypeptide(L)'
;MRDGGDGSTEGTRRPTARLKAKSTAAAGGGLGALLKDWRALRGMSQLRLALEAEVSPRHLAFIESGRAVPSQDMVLRLADALMLGLRERNVLLVAAGHAPRFGEGAWNSEELKELRRAASMMLAAHEPYPALVLDAASTVLDANTGALTMMGEGRDALGRINLMDLVFSPGRVRSAIGNWSEVAGFLLHRLRENARLRGPRSEAARVLERVLAFPEARHLPPMPGGAGSVLVPLTFTVDGVTTHWFTTVTTFGAPLHALAEEITIEQFHPR
;
A
#
# COMPACT_ATOMS: atom_id res chain seq x y z
N MET A 1 27.92 -69.09 -38.97
CA MET A 1 28.10 -68.35 -40.23
C MET A 1 27.76 -66.91 -39.95
N ARG A 2 28.81 -66.07 -39.80
CA ARG A 2 28.93 -64.67 -40.29
C ARG A 2 27.80 -63.72 -39.86
N ASP A 3 27.95 -62.52 -39.40
CA ASP A 3 28.98 -61.49 -39.45
C ASP A 3 28.37 -60.31 -38.70
N GLY A 4 28.98 -59.61 -37.75
CA GLY A 4 29.82 -58.47 -38.08
C GLY A 4 29.02 -57.17 -38.11
N GLY A 5 29.24 -56.25 -37.21
CA GLY A 5 28.67 -54.92 -37.31
C GLY A 5 28.91 -54.08 -36.06
N ASP A 6 30.17 -53.69 -35.88
CA ASP A 6 30.65 -52.58 -35.07
C ASP A 6 29.94 -51.27 -35.54
N GLY A 7 29.50 -50.44 -34.61
CA GLY A 7 28.85 -49.18 -34.85
C GLY A 7 29.00 -48.22 -33.68
N SER A 8 30.21 -47.77 -33.48
CA SER A 8 30.51 -46.60 -32.62
C SER A 8 29.68 -45.40 -33.06
N THR A 9 28.86 -44.90 -32.17
CA THR A 9 28.26 -43.54 -32.35
C THR A 9 28.78 -42.64 -31.25
N GLU A 10 29.65 -41.74 -31.66
CA GLU A 10 30.15 -40.57 -30.99
C GLU A 10 28.99 -39.77 -30.38
N GLY A 11 29.06 -39.64 -29.06
CA GLY A 11 28.17 -38.74 -28.34
C GLY A 11 28.56 -37.28 -28.56
N THR A 12 27.85 -36.60 -29.44
CA THR A 12 27.95 -35.17 -29.64
C THR A 12 27.43 -34.45 -28.42
N ARG A 13 28.33 -33.98 -27.58
CA ARG A 13 28.04 -33.03 -26.48
C ARG A 13 27.55 -31.71 -27.09
N ARG A 14 26.26 -31.45 -27.02
CA ARG A 14 25.69 -30.10 -27.28
C ARG A 14 26.16 -29.16 -26.16
N PRO A 15 26.69 -27.98 -26.47
CA PRO A 15 26.98 -26.97 -25.45
C PRO A 15 25.63 -26.41 -24.95
N THR A 16 25.40 -26.53 -23.64
CA THR A 16 24.33 -25.84 -22.94
C THR A 16 24.55 -24.33 -23.07
N ALA A 17 23.84 -23.73 -23.97
CA ALA A 17 23.76 -22.27 -24.08
C ALA A 17 23.17 -21.73 -22.77
N ARG A 18 24.03 -21.12 -21.97
CA ARG A 18 23.69 -20.33 -20.79
C ARG A 18 22.87 -19.14 -21.29
N LEU A 19 21.55 -19.26 -21.29
CA LEU A 19 20.64 -18.14 -21.52
C LEU A 19 20.96 -17.08 -20.46
N LYS A 20 21.70 -16.05 -20.86
CA LYS A 20 21.73 -14.77 -20.16
C LYS A 20 20.30 -14.22 -20.26
N ALA A 21 19.53 -14.41 -19.21
CA ALA A 21 18.28 -13.67 -19.02
C ALA A 21 18.66 -12.18 -19.04
N LYS A 22 18.41 -11.52 -20.16
CA LYS A 22 18.32 -10.07 -20.22
C LYS A 22 17.12 -9.72 -19.35
N SER A 23 17.40 -9.32 -18.09
CA SER A 23 16.45 -8.64 -17.25
C SER A 23 15.85 -7.49 -18.08
N THR A 24 14.62 -7.64 -18.47
CA THR A 24 13.76 -6.54 -18.93
C THR A 24 13.58 -5.62 -17.73
N ALA A 25 14.50 -4.68 -17.54
CA ALA A 25 14.33 -3.53 -16.67
C ALA A 25 13.21 -2.68 -17.28
N ALA A 26 11.97 -3.05 -16.97
CA ALA A 26 10.78 -2.28 -17.29
C ALA A 26 10.75 -1.02 -16.43
N ALA A 27 10.77 0.13 -17.12
CA ALA A 27 10.20 1.43 -16.76
C ALA A 27 10.24 1.82 -15.25
N GLY A 28 11.44 2.02 -14.72
CA GLY A 28 11.66 2.59 -13.39
C GLY A 28 13.15 2.79 -13.23
N GLY A 29 13.61 4.00 -12.91
CA GLY A 29 15.02 4.31 -12.74
C GLY A 29 15.72 3.25 -11.87
N GLY A 30 17.01 2.95 -12.14
CA GLY A 30 17.77 1.97 -11.37
C GLY A 30 17.78 2.31 -9.87
N LEU A 31 18.21 1.37 -9.04
CA LEU A 31 18.25 1.52 -7.57
C LEU A 31 18.71 2.91 -7.10
N GLY A 32 19.77 3.44 -7.73
CA GLY A 32 20.32 4.76 -7.37
C GLY A 32 19.34 5.91 -7.57
N ALA A 33 18.50 5.87 -8.60
CA ALA A 33 17.45 6.86 -8.82
C ALA A 33 16.36 6.74 -7.74
N LEU A 34 15.91 5.53 -7.45
CA LEU A 34 14.92 5.27 -6.40
C LEU A 34 15.39 5.77 -5.03
N LEU A 35 16.64 5.52 -4.66
CA LEU A 35 17.21 6.00 -3.38
C LEU A 35 17.23 7.52 -3.32
N LYS A 36 17.60 8.20 -4.40
CA LYS A 36 17.57 9.67 -4.49
C LYS A 36 16.17 10.23 -4.36
N ASP A 37 15.20 9.61 -5.06
CA ASP A 37 13.79 10.00 -5.00
C ASP A 37 13.25 9.87 -3.56
N TRP A 38 13.52 8.73 -2.91
CA TRP A 38 13.11 8.51 -1.52
C TRP A 38 13.79 9.48 -0.55
N ARG A 39 15.10 9.75 -0.72
CA ARG A 39 15.79 10.75 0.10
C ARG A 39 15.15 12.13 -0.05
N ALA A 40 14.91 12.55 -1.28
CA ALA A 40 14.25 13.82 -1.55
C ALA A 40 12.88 13.90 -0.88
N LEU A 41 12.07 12.84 -1.00
CA LEU A 41 10.75 12.74 -0.39
C LEU A 41 10.79 12.80 1.16
N ARG A 42 11.88 12.30 1.77
CA ARG A 42 12.11 12.32 3.23
C ARG A 42 12.86 13.57 3.69
N GLY A 43 13.25 14.49 2.79
CA GLY A 43 14.06 15.65 3.12
C GLY A 43 15.46 15.29 3.65
N MET A 44 16.02 14.14 3.23
CA MET A 44 17.31 13.65 3.72
C MET A 44 18.45 13.97 2.76
N SER A 45 19.56 14.49 3.30
CA SER A 45 20.82 14.59 2.57
C SER A 45 21.45 13.18 2.38
N GLN A 46 22.35 13.04 1.38
CA GLN A 46 23.10 11.79 1.20
C GLN A 46 23.91 11.44 2.45
N LEU A 47 24.54 12.43 3.10
CA LEU A 47 25.30 12.22 4.33
C LEU A 47 24.41 11.71 5.46
N ARG A 48 23.21 12.29 5.63
CA ARG A 48 22.27 11.86 6.66
C ARG A 48 21.82 10.42 6.44
N LEU A 49 21.43 10.05 5.22
CA LEU A 49 21.06 8.66 4.92
C LEU A 49 22.23 7.70 5.16
N ALA A 50 23.45 8.09 4.79
CA ALA A 50 24.62 7.25 5.02
C ALA A 50 24.85 6.99 6.52
N LEU A 51 24.70 8.01 7.37
CA LEU A 51 24.83 7.90 8.82
C LEU A 51 23.72 7.03 9.43
N GLU A 52 22.46 7.25 9.05
CA GLU A 52 21.32 6.51 9.58
C GLU A 52 21.32 5.03 9.13
N ALA A 53 21.84 4.75 7.93
CA ALA A 53 21.97 3.37 7.41
C ALA A 53 23.28 2.70 7.82
N GLU A 54 24.13 3.37 8.60
CA GLU A 54 25.46 2.87 9.01
C GLU A 54 26.36 2.46 7.84
N VAL A 55 26.38 3.26 6.77
CA VAL A 55 27.23 3.05 5.59
C VAL A 55 28.14 4.26 5.37
N SER A 56 29.30 4.03 4.74
CA SER A 56 30.17 5.19 4.42
C SER A 56 29.49 6.06 3.35
N PRO A 57 29.60 7.41 3.46
CA PRO A 57 29.05 8.32 2.45
C PRO A 57 29.59 8.02 1.04
N ARG A 58 30.85 7.63 0.92
CA ARG A 58 31.48 7.23 -0.35
C ARG A 58 30.81 5.99 -0.94
N HIS A 59 30.48 4.97 -0.12
CA HIS A 59 29.83 3.78 -0.58
C HIS A 59 28.38 4.05 -1.05
N LEU A 60 27.63 4.85 -0.28
CA LEU A 60 26.29 5.29 -0.69
C LEU A 60 26.34 6.09 -2.01
N ALA A 61 27.34 6.95 -2.21
CA ALA A 61 27.51 7.67 -3.47
C ALA A 61 27.76 6.73 -4.66
N PHE A 62 28.49 5.63 -4.46
CA PHE A 62 28.70 4.62 -5.49
C PHE A 62 27.41 3.82 -5.78
N ILE A 63 26.62 3.47 -4.77
CA ILE A 63 25.32 2.85 -4.95
C ILE A 63 24.36 3.77 -5.73
N GLU A 64 24.22 5.03 -5.32
CA GLU A 64 23.36 5.99 -5.98
C GLU A 64 23.79 6.36 -7.41
N SER A 65 25.09 6.22 -7.72
CA SER A 65 25.61 6.43 -9.09
C SER A 65 25.65 5.14 -9.95
N GLY A 66 25.22 3.99 -9.38
CA GLY A 66 25.22 2.70 -10.07
C GLY A 66 26.60 2.07 -10.22
N ARG A 67 27.63 2.59 -9.53
CA ARG A 67 29.01 2.04 -9.55
C ARG A 67 29.21 0.86 -8.59
N ALA A 68 28.30 0.68 -7.64
CA ALA A 68 28.30 -0.45 -6.71
C ALA A 68 26.91 -1.08 -6.65
N VAL A 69 26.87 -2.41 -6.58
CA VAL A 69 25.67 -3.19 -6.32
C VAL A 69 25.68 -3.56 -4.84
N PRO A 70 24.71 -3.08 -4.04
CA PRO A 70 24.65 -3.41 -2.61
C PRO A 70 24.17 -4.84 -2.38
N SER A 71 24.54 -5.42 -1.25
CA SER A 71 23.97 -6.69 -0.77
C SER A 71 22.50 -6.49 -0.36
N GLN A 72 21.74 -7.59 -0.24
CA GLN A 72 20.37 -7.58 0.23
C GLN A 72 20.23 -6.87 1.59
N ASP A 73 21.10 -7.18 2.55
CA ASP A 73 21.10 -6.56 3.88
C ASP A 73 21.40 -5.06 3.81
N MET A 74 22.28 -4.64 2.91
CA MET A 74 22.55 -3.23 2.69
C MET A 74 21.33 -2.50 2.14
N VAL A 75 20.60 -3.10 1.19
CA VAL A 75 19.34 -2.54 0.66
C VAL A 75 18.31 -2.39 1.78
N LEU A 76 18.18 -3.40 2.64
CA LEU A 76 17.24 -3.34 3.76
C LEU A 76 17.61 -2.29 4.80
N ARG A 77 18.87 -2.13 5.15
CA ARG A 77 19.33 -1.03 6.04
C ARG A 77 19.04 0.35 5.46
N LEU A 78 19.28 0.55 4.16
CA LEU A 78 18.91 1.80 3.49
C LEU A 78 17.39 2.02 3.49
N ALA A 79 16.61 0.98 3.31
CA ALA A 79 15.16 1.03 3.37
C ALA A 79 14.65 1.35 4.80
N ASP A 80 15.30 0.79 5.84
CA ASP A 80 15.01 1.10 7.25
C ASP A 80 15.28 2.58 7.55
N ALA A 81 16.44 3.09 7.18
CA ALA A 81 16.81 4.49 7.36
C ALA A 81 15.87 5.47 6.63
N LEU A 82 15.30 5.03 5.50
CA LEU A 82 14.30 5.76 4.74
C LEU A 82 12.85 5.53 5.25
N MET A 83 12.66 4.70 6.28
CA MET A 83 11.35 4.32 6.83
C MET A 83 10.40 3.82 5.75
N LEU A 84 10.87 2.92 4.89
CA LEU A 84 10.07 2.35 3.81
C LEU A 84 9.23 1.17 4.29
N GLY A 85 7.99 1.09 3.81
CA GLY A 85 7.12 -0.05 4.01
C GLY A 85 7.60 -1.30 3.25
N LEU A 86 7.00 -2.45 3.54
CA LEU A 86 7.45 -3.75 3.01
C LEU A 86 7.38 -3.83 1.48
N ARG A 87 6.37 -3.22 0.87
CA ARG A 87 6.24 -3.14 -0.60
C ARG A 87 7.37 -2.34 -1.23
N GLU A 88 7.67 -1.17 -0.67
CA GLU A 88 8.73 -0.29 -1.15
C GLU A 88 10.12 -0.93 -0.97
N ARG A 89 10.31 -1.73 0.10
CA ARG A 89 11.52 -2.53 0.32
C ARG A 89 11.71 -3.57 -0.80
N ASN A 90 10.63 -4.26 -1.17
CA ASN A 90 10.69 -5.19 -2.30
C ASN A 90 11.05 -4.48 -3.62
N VAL A 91 10.50 -3.29 -3.87
CA VAL A 91 10.86 -2.49 -5.05
C VAL A 91 12.36 -2.18 -5.07
N LEU A 92 12.96 -1.79 -3.93
CA LEU A 92 14.40 -1.55 -3.85
C LEU A 92 15.22 -2.83 -4.03
N LEU A 93 14.77 -3.95 -3.43
CA LEU A 93 15.44 -5.25 -3.58
C LEU A 93 15.47 -5.68 -5.06
N VAL A 94 14.34 -5.60 -5.75
CA VAL A 94 14.24 -5.94 -7.18
C VAL A 94 15.10 -5.00 -8.03
N ALA A 95 15.11 -3.71 -7.74
CA ALA A 95 15.95 -2.74 -8.43
C ALA A 95 17.45 -2.97 -8.21
N ALA A 96 17.83 -3.58 -7.09
CA ALA A 96 19.18 -3.99 -6.79
C ALA A 96 19.56 -5.37 -7.40
N GLY A 97 18.62 -6.05 -8.07
CA GLY A 97 18.81 -7.38 -8.66
C GLY A 97 18.60 -8.54 -7.67
N HIS A 98 17.99 -8.29 -6.52
CA HIS A 98 17.61 -9.31 -5.54
C HIS A 98 16.17 -9.77 -5.72
N ALA A 99 15.84 -10.96 -5.21
CA ALA A 99 14.44 -11.40 -5.11
C ALA A 99 13.67 -10.55 -4.06
N PRO A 100 12.36 -10.33 -4.24
CA PRO A 100 11.53 -9.75 -3.21
C PRO A 100 11.55 -10.65 -1.96
N ARG A 101 11.50 -10.04 -0.78
CA ARG A 101 11.57 -10.76 0.50
C ARG A 101 10.20 -10.91 1.18
N PHE A 102 9.31 -9.97 0.94
CA PHE A 102 8.01 -9.89 1.60
C PHE A 102 6.91 -10.31 0.63
N GLY A 103 5.92 -11.08 1.10
CA GLY A 103 4.77 -11.45 0.28
C GLY A 103 4.00 -10.22 -0.22
N GLU A 104 3.50 -10.27 -1.45
CA GLU A 104 2.69 -9.21 -2.08
C GLU A 104 1.40 -9.78 -2.68
N GLY A 105 0.94 -10.92 -2.21
CA GLY A 105 -0.28 -11.55 -2.68
C GLY A 105 -1.51 -10.64 -2.56
N ALA A 106 -2.47 -10.82 -3.45
CA ALA A 106 -3.76 -10.13 -3.38
C ALA A 106 -4.55 -10.53 -2.13
N TRP A 107 -5.53 -9.73 -1.73
CA TRP A 107 -6.39 -10.02 -0.58
C TRP A 107 -6.93 -11.45 -0.56
N ASN A 108 -7.33 -11.98 -1.71
CA ASN A 108 -7.88 -13.34 -1.85
C ASN A 108 -6.82 -14.45 -1.99
N SER A 109 -5.53 -14.16 -1.87
CA SER A 109 -4.47 -15.17 -1.97
C SER A 109 -4.49 -16.14 -0.79
N GLU A 110 -3.95 -17.35 -0.98
CA GLU A 110 -3.83 -18.34 0.10
C GLU A 110 -2.90 -17.85 1.22
N GLU A 111 -1.87 -17.07 0.87
CA GLU A 111 -0.93 -16.46 1.83
C GLU A 111 -1.64 -15.61 2.89
N LEU A 112 -2.76 -14.95 2.55
CA LEU A 112 -3.51 -14.09 3.43
C LEU A 112 -4.74 -14.75 4.07
N LYS A 113 -4.90 -16.05 3.95
CA LYS A 113 -6.06 -16.78 4.47
C LYS A 113 -6.29 -16.58 5.98
N GLU A 114 -5.24 -16.71 6.79
CA GLU A 114 -5.35 -16.53 8.24
C GLU A 114 -5.66 -15.07 8.61
N LEU A 115 -5.08 -14.12 7.86
CA LEU A 115 -5.37 -12.70 8.03
C LEU A 115 -6.84 -12.38 7.71
N ARG A 116 -7.36 -12.91 6.59
CA ARG A 116 -8.78 -12.78 6.23
C ARG A 116 -9.68 -13.37 7.29
N ARG A 117 -9.34 -14.55 7.80
CA ARG A 117 -10.11 -15.19 8.86
C ARG A 117 -10.17 -14.31 10.11
N ALA A 118 -9.04 -13.76 10.54
CA ALA A 118 -9.00 -12.85 11.69
C ALA A 118 -9.82 -11.58 11.43
N ALA A 119 -9.68 -10.97 10.26
CA ALA A 119 -10.49 -9.81 9.87
C ALA A 119 -11.99 -10.14 9.85
N SER A 120 -12.39 -11.24 9.24
CA SER A 120 -13.81 -11.66 9.20
C SER A 120 -14.39 -11.91 10.59
N MET A 121 -13.60 -12.45 11.53
CA MET A 121 -14.04 -12.60 12.92
C MET A 121 -14.27 -11.24 13.59
N MET A 122 -13.40 -10.26 13.36
CA MET A 122 -13.55 -8.90 13.90
C MET A 122 -14.76 -8.18 13.27
N LEU A 123 -14.97 -8.32 11.98
CA LEU A 123 -16.14 -7.78 11.28
C LEU A 123 -17.45 -8.37 11.83
N ALA A 124 -17.51 -9.70 11.98
CA ALA A 124 -18.69 -10.39 12.50
C ALA A 124 -18.99 -10.04 13.96
N ALA A 125 -17.95 -9.92 14.78
CA ALA A 125 -18.11 -9.55 16.19
C ALA A 125 -18.59 -8.10 16.40
N HIS A 126 -18.48 -7.27 15.35
CA HIS A 126 -18.91 -5.86 15.42
C HIS A 126 -20.35 -5.63 14.93
N GLU A 127 -21.02 -6.65 14.38
CA GLU A 127 -22.43 -6.54 14.00
C GLU A 127 -23.32 -6.09 15.21
N PRO A 128 -24.34 -5.28 15.00
CA PRO A 128 -24.84 -4.75 13.73
C PRO A 128 -24.18 -3.44 13.27
N TYR A 129 -23.17 -2.97 13.99
CA TYR A 129 -22.50 -1.71 13.68
C TYR A 129 -21.55 -1.85 12.49
N PRO A 130 -21.41 -0.79 11.65
CA PRO A 130 -20.56 -0.86 10.46
C PRO A 130 -19.10 -1.13 10.81
N ALA A 131 -18.50 -2.05 10.07
CA ALA A 131 -17.05 -2.30 10.11
C ALA A 131 -16.55 -2.71 8.72
N LEU A 132 -15.35 -2.26 8.35
CA LEU A 132 -14.77 -2.52 7.03
C LEU A 132 -13.25 -2.66 7.09
N VAL A 133 -12.72 -3.42 6.16
CA VAL A 133 -11.28 -3.60 5.94
C VAL A 133 -10.85 -2.74 4.77
N LEU A 134 -9.87 -1.89 4.98
CA LEU A 134 -9.32 -0.99 3.97
C LEU A 134 -7.85 -1.29 3.70
N ASP A 135 -7.42 -1.10 2.45
CA ASP A 135 -6.01 -0.97 2.10
C ASP A 135 -5.52 0.49 2.28
N ALA A 136 -4.22 0.72 2.02
CA ALA A 136 -3.61 2.05 2.13
C ALA A 136 -4.18 3.09 1.14
N ALA A 137 -4.84 2.67 0.07
CA ALA A 137 -5.52 3.52 -0.90
C ALA A 137 -6.99 3.74 -0.58
N SER A 138 -7.45 3.27 0.60
CA SER A 138 -8.86 3.31 1.04
C SER A 138 -9.79 2.46 0.17
N THR A 139 -9.27 1.41 -0.49
CA THR A 139 -10.11 0.42 -1.17
C THR A 139 -10.68 -0.53 -0.14
N VAL A 140 -11.99 -0.76 -0.21
CA VAL A 140 -12.68 -1.72 0.66
C VAL A 140 -12.35 -3.14 0.20
N LEU A 141 -11.65 -3.88 1.05
CA LEU A 141 -11.26 -5.27 0.81
C LEU A 141 -12.31 -6.25 1.36
N ASP A 142 -12.95 -5.89 2.46
CA ASP A 142 -14.01 -6.65 3.11
C ASP A 142 -14.88 -5.72 3.98
N ALA A 143 -16.12 -6.12 4.26
CA ALA A 143 -17.05 -5.33 5.05
C ALA A 143 -18.14 -6.20 5.66
N ASN A 144 -18.64 -5.84 6.84
CA ASN A 144 -19.80 -6.50 7.43
C ASN A 144 -21.13 -5.96 6.86
N THR A 145 -22.25 -6.57 7.24
CA THR A 145 -23.60 -6.19 6.75
C THR A 145 -23.94 -4.76 7.08
N GLY A 146 -23.59 -4.28 8.29
CA GLY A 146 -23.81 -2.90 8.70
C GLY A 146 -23.10 -1.89 7.80
N ALA A 147 -21.83 -2.15 7.45
CA ALA A 147 -21.07 -1.30 6.55
C ALA A 147 -21.59 -1.36 5.10
N LEU A 148 -21.95 -2.53 4.59
CA LEU A 148 -22.55 -2.67 3.26
C LEU A 148 -23.86 -1.89 3.15
N THR A 149 -24.71 -1.93 4.17
CA THR A 149 -25.95 -1.15 4.24
C THR A 149 -25.67 0.37 4.25
N MET A 150 -24.68 0.81 5.01
CA MET A 150 -24.28 2.22 5.08
C MET A 150 -23.73 2.73 3.74
N MET A 151 -22.87 1.95 3.08
CA MET A 151 -22.23 2.33 1.82
C MET A 151 -23.16 2.23 0.60
N GLY A 152 -24.14 1.32 0.60
CA GLY A 152 -25.00 1.08 -0.57
C GLY A 152 -24.21 0.49 -1.76
N GLU A 153 -24.65 0.80 -3.00
CA GLU A 153 -24.09 0.23 -4.24
C GLU A 153 -23.02 1.14 -4.89
N GLY A 154 -22.03 1.55 -4.16
CA GLY A 154 -20.96 2.43 -4.69
C GLY A 154 -19.75 1.68 -5.28
N ARG A 155 -19.95 0.83 -6.32
CA ARG A 155 -18.87 0.05 -6.94
C ARG A 155 -18.30 0.71 -8.20
N ASP A 156 -16.98 0.59 -8.41
CA ASP A 156 -16.34 0.99 -9.67
C ASP A 156 -16.63 -0.02 -10.82
N ALA A 157 -16.10 0.25 -12.03
CA ALA A 157 -16.27 -0.62 -13.20
C ALA A 157 -15.68 -2.04 -13.00
N LEU A 158 -14.83 -2.24 -12.01
CA LEU A 158 -14.24 -3.52 -11.62
C LEU A 158 -14.95 -4.16 -10.43
N GLY A 159 -16.08 -3.59 -9.99
CA GLY A 159 -16.83 -4.06 -8.84
C GLY A 159 -16.21 -3.73 -7.47
N ARG A 160 -15.22 -2.83 -7.42
CA ARG A 160 -14.54 -2.42 -6.20
C ARG A 160 -15.23 -1.20 -5.58
N ILE A 161 -15.15 -1.09 -4.28
CA ILE A 161 -15.60 0.08 -3.53
C ILE A 161 -14.35 0.81 -3.02
N ASN A 162 -14.26 2.12 -3.26
CA ASN A 162 -13.25 2.95 -2.65
C ASN A 162 -13.91 3.99 -1.75
N LEU A 163 -13.51 4.05 -0.49
CA LEU A 163 -14.11 4.94 0.50
C LEU A 163 -13.97 6.41 0.10
N MET A 164 -12.86 6.79 -0.52
CA MET A 164 -12.66 8.17 -0.97
C MET A 164 -13.64 8.55 -2.08
N ASP A 165 -13.88 7.63 -3.02
CA ASP A 165 -14.85 7.88 -4.10
C ASP A 165 -16.28 8.02 -3.54
N LEU A 166 -16.66 7.20 -2.53
CA LEU A 166 -17.97 7.32 -1.87
C LEU A 166 -18.17 8.67 -1.15
N VAL A 167 -17.12 9.20 -0.54
CA VAL A 167 -17.19 10.43 0.24
C VAL A 167 -17.05 11.68 -0.63
N PHE A 168 -16.29 11.64 -1.72
CA PHE A 168 -16.00 12.82 -2.54
C PHE A 168 -16.89 12.93 -3.78
N SER A 169 -17.33 11.82 -4.36
CA SER A 169 -18.24 11.86 -5.51
C SER A 169 -19.66 12.20 -5.08
N PRO A 170 -20.42 12.96 -5.88
CA PRO A 170 -21.86 13.16 -5.64
C PRO A 170 -22.58 11.80 -5.56
N GLY A 171 -23.34 11.59 -4.49
CA GLY A 171 -24.05 10.32 -4.29
C GLY A 171 -24.65 10.21 -2.89
N ARG A 172 -25.29 9.05 -2.64
CA ARG A 172 -26.02 8.77 -1.39
C ARG A 172 -25.14 8.95 -0.16
N VAL A 173 -23.95 8.35 -0.15
CA VAL A 173 -23.04 8.39 1.02
C VAL A 173 -22.62 9.83 1.31
N ARG A 174 -22.13 10.57 0.31
CA ARG A 174 -21.75 11.97 0.48
C ARG A 174 -22.91 12.82 1.02
N SER A 175 -24.10 12.66 0.45
CA SER A 175 -25.27 13.44 0.86
C SER A 175 -25.77 13.09 2.28
N ALA A 176 -25.48 11.87 2.74
CA ALA A 176 -25.86 11.42 4.08
C ALA A 176 -24.92 11.93 5.18
N ILE A 177 -23.70 12.34 4.85
CA ILE A 177 -22.71 12.82 5.83
C ILE A 177 -23.03 14.28 6.21
N GLY A 178 -23.60 14.49 7.39
CA GLY A 178 -24.03 15.83 7.85
C GLY A 178 -22.86 16.77 8.14
N ASN A 179 -21.74 16.26 8.64
CA ASN A 179 -20.51 17.02 8.90
C ASN A 179 -19.41 16.70 7.85
N TRP A 180 -19.81 16.71 6.57
CA TRP A 180 -18.98 16.25 5.46
C TRP A 180 -17.58 16.89 5.43
N SER A 181 -17.45 18.20 5.63
CA SER A 181 -16.15 18.90 5.57
C SER A 181 -15.15 18.39 6.59
N GLU A 182 -15.60 18.01 7.78
CA GLU A 182 -14.73 17.46 8.83
C GLU A 182 -14.27 16.04 8.47
N VAL A 183 -15.21 15.19 8.08
CA VAL A 183 -14.96 13.79 7.71
C VAL A 183 -14.09 13.73 6.46
N ALA A 184 -14.42 14.48 5.42
CA ALA A 184 -13.65 14.55 4.18
C ALA A 184 -12.24 15.10 4.41
N GLY A 185 -12.10 16.13 5.26
CA GLY A 185 -10.78 16.69 5.64
C GLY A 185 -9.90 15.67 6.34
N PHE A 186 -10.45 14.92 7.29
CA PHE A 186 -9.74 13.85 8.00
C PHE A 186 -9.30 12.73 7.05
N LEU A 187 -10.20 12.22 6.22
CA LEU A 187 -9.90 11.16 5.26
C LEU A 187 -8.84 11.61 4.24
N LEU A 188 -8.95 12.85 3.74
CA LEU A 188 -7.97 13.41 2.82
C LEU A 188 -6.60 13.58 3.47
N HIS A 189 -6.54 14.01 4.74
CA HIS A 189 -5.28 14.07 5.49
C HIS A 189 -4.64 12.69 5.58
N ARG A 190 -5.38 11.67 5.98
CA ARG A 190 -4.90 10.29 6.07
C ARG A 190 -4.42 9.75 4.72
N LEU A 191 -5.15 10.02 3.64
CA LEU A 191 -4.74 9.63 2.29
C LEU A 191 -3.45 10.33 1.85
N ARG A 192 -3.26 11.61 2.19
CA ARG A 192 -2.00 12.35 1.94
C ARG A 192 -0.82 11.70 2.67
N GLU A 193 -1.00 11.33 3.94
CA GLU A 193 0.04 10.64 4.70
C GLU A 193 0.37 9.26 4.09
N ASN A 194 -0.63 8.48 3.70
CA ASN A 194 -0.42 7.19 3.02
C ASN A 194 0.33 7.37 1.69
N ALA A 195 -0.07 8.35 0.87
CA ALA A 195 0.62 8.65 -0.39
C ALA A 195 2.07 9.10 -0.15
N ARG A 196 2.32 9.92 0.88
CA ARG A 196 3.67 10.36 1.27
C ARG A 196 4.54 9.19 1.75
N LEU A 197 3.97 8.29 2.54
CA LEU A 197 4.70 7.13 3.07
C LEU A 197 5.05 6.13 1.96
N ARG A 198 4.15 5.92 1.01
CA ARG A 198 4.28 4.90 -0.06
C ARG A 198 4.81 5.45 -1.38
N GLY A 199 5.01 6.75 -1.46
CA GLY A 199 5.62 7.44 -2.60
C GLY A 199 4.67 7.71 -3.77
N PRO A 200 5.15 8.51 -4.75
CA PRO A 200 4.31 9.10 -5.79
C PRO A 200 3.76 8.08 -6.82
N ARG A 201 4.29 6.86 -6.85
CA ARG A 201 3.83 5.79 -7.76
C ARG A 201 2.85 4.83 -7.11
N SER A 202 2.51 5.04 -5.83
CA SER A 202 1.58 4.18 -5.09
C SER A 202 0.13 4.36 -5.55
N GLU A 203 -0.71 3.36 -5.27
CA GLU A 203 -2.16 3.46 -5.50
C GLU A 203 -2.77 4.60 -4.67
N ALA A 204 -2.30 4.79 -3.43
CA ALA A 204 -2.73 5.91 -2.59
C ALA A 204 -2.43 7.27 -3.24
N ALA A 205 -1.30 7.43 -3.93
CA ALA A 205 -0.99 8.66 -4.66
C ALA A 205 -1.95 8.86 -5.85
N ARG A 206 -2.27 7.81 -6.60
CA ARG A 206 -3.26 7.89 -7.71
C ARG A 206 -4.66 8.24 -7.22
N VAL A 207 -5.09 7.65 -6.10
CA VAL A 207 -6.36 8.01 -5.47
C VAL A 207 -6.34 9.46 -5.00
N LEU A 208 -5.23 9.91 -4.41
CA LEU A 208 -5.06 11.29 -3.97
C LEU A 208 -5.18 12.29 -5.14
N GLU A 209 -4.54 12.03 -6.27
CA GLU A 209 -4.67 12.87 -7.48
C GLU A 209 -6.13 12.96 -7.93
N ARG A 210 -6.85 11.83 -7.96
CA ARG A 210 -8.26 11.78 -8.32
C ARG A 210 -9.14 12.59 -7.36
N VAL A 211 -8.88 12.47 -6.06
CA VAL A 211 -9.62 13.22 -5.02
C VAL A 211 -9.33 14.72 -5.11
N LEU A 212 -8.09 15.11 -5.36
CA LEU A 212 -7.72 16.53 -5.50
C LEU A 212 -8.28 17.18 -6.77
N ALA A 213 -8.80 16.41 -7.73
CA ALA A 213 -9.53 16.93 -8.88
C ALA A 213 -10.91 17.51 -8.49
N PHE A 214 -11.50 17.10 -7.36
CA PHE A 214 -12.74 17.70 -6.84
C PHE A 214 -12.44 19.11 -6.28
N PRO A 215 -13.17 20.15 -6.75
CA PRO A 215 -12.90 21.54 -6.33
C PRO A 215 -12.95 21.72 -4.82
N GLU A 216 -13.89 21.05 -4.15
CA GLU A 216 -14.10 21.14 -2.71
C GLU A 216 -12.92 20.58 -1.88
N ALA A 217 -12.20 19.58 -2.42
CA ALA A 217 -11.06 18.98 -1.72
C ALA A 217 -9.92 19.98 -1.43
N ARG A 218 -9.83 21.05 -2.25
CA ARG A 218 -8.81 22.10 -2.10
C ARG A 218 -9.08 23.05 -0.94
N HIS A 219 -10.33 23.14 -0.50
CA HIS A 219 -10.78 24.06 0.53
C HIS A 219 -11.04 23.39 1.88
N LEU A 220 -10.79 22.08 1.96
CA LEU A 220 -10.95 21.35 3.21
C LEU A 220 -9.88 21.74 4.22
N PRO A 221 -10.22 21.81 5.52
CA PRO A 221 -9.25 22.10 6.55
C PRO A 221 -8.13 21.04 6.53
N PRO A 222 -6.87 21.43 6.75
CA PRO A 222 -5.71 20.54 6.69
C PRO A 222 -5.78 19.43 7.74
N MET A 223 -6.44 19.66 8.84
CA MET A 223 -6.75 18.68 9.88
C MET A 223 -8.03 19.11 10.60
N PRO A 224 -9.07 18.27 10.67
CA PRO A 224 -10.24 18.56 11.48
C PRO A 224 -9.84 18.42 12.96
N GLY A 225 -10.01 19.45 13.73
CA GLY A 225 -9.74 19.46 15.15
C GLY A 225 -9.94 20.82 15.73
N GLY A 226 -11.16 21.13 16.13
CA GLY A 226 -11.43 22.20 17.07
C GLY A 226 -10.83 21.84 18.44
N ALA A 227 -10.38 22.85 19.20
CA ALA A 227 -9.95 22.63 20.58
C ALA A 227 -11.03 21.89 21.38
N GLY A 228 -10.73 20.64 21.77
CA GLY A 228 -11.61 19.84 22.64
C GLY A 228 -12.16 18.52 22.08
N SER A 229 -12.00 18.21 20.78
CA SER A 229 -12.44 16.90 20.25
C SER A 229 -11.28 15.92 20.16
N VAL A 230 -11.36 14.80 20.86
CA VAL A 230 -10.38 13.71 20.82
C VAL A 230 -10.63 12.79 19.62
N LEU A 231 -11.85 12.79 19.08
CA LEU A 231 -12.29 11.93 17.98
C LEU A 231 -13.04 12.77 16.93
N VAL A 232 -12.86 12.43 15.66
CA VAL A 232 -13.68 13.01 14.58
C VAL A 232 -15.04 12.32 14.59
N PRO A 233 -16.14 13.03 14.91
CA PRO A 233 -17.46 12.45 14.86
C PRO A 233 -17.90 12.28 13.40
N LEU A 234 -18.69 11.24 13.11
CA LEU A 234 -19.42 11.09 11.87
C LEU A 234 -20.92 11.26 12.17
N THR A 235 -21.55 12.25 11.55
CA THR A 235 -23.00 12.40 11.57
C THR A 235 -23.54 11.87 10.25
N PHE A 236 -24.44 10.89 10.31
CA PHE A 236 -24.99 10.22 9.14
C PHE A 236 -26.51 10.26 9.17
N THR A 237 -27.13 10.81 8.12
CA THR A 237 -28.57 10.98 8.01
C THR A 237 -29.12 10.19 6.85
N VAL A 238 -30.01 9.24 7.11
CA VAL A 238 -30.70 8.43 6.10
C VAL A 238 -32.20 8.43 6.43
N ASP A 239 -33.04 8.69 5.44
CA ASP A 239 -34.49 8.69 5.55
C ASP A 239 -35.01 9.55 6.73
N GLY A 240 -34.36 10.69 6.97
CA GLY A 240 -34.69 11.63 8.04
C GLY A 240 -34.21 11.22 9.43
N VAL A 241 -33.58 10.04 9.58
CA VAL A 241 -32.99 9.58 10.85
C VAL A 241 -31.51 9.94 10.87
N THR A 242 -31.10 10.72 11.86
CA THR A 242 -29.70 11.11 12.07
C THR A 242 -29.08 10.25 13.14
N THR A 243 -27.96 9.67 12.81
CA THR A 243 -27.13 8.86 13.73
C THR A 243 -25.75 9.49 13.89
N HIS A 244 -25.16 9.31 15.07
CA HIS A 244 -23.85 9.84 15.40
C HIS A 244 -22.90 8.69 15.70
N TRP A 245 -21.71 8.76 15.13
CA TRP A 245 -20.70 7.70 15.22
C TRP A 245 -19.33 8.28 15.55
N PHE A 246 -18.48 7.48 16.11
CA PHE A 246 -17.02 7.67 16.06
C PHE A 246 -16.38 6.39 15.52
N THR A 247 -15.15 6.50 14.99
CA THR A 247 -14.44 5.35 14.44
C THR A 247 -13.24 4.99 15.28
N THR A 248 -12.97 3.70 15.39
CA THR A 248 -11.68 3.16 15.81
C THR A 248 -10.99 2.49 14.62
N VAL A 249 -9.66 2.50 14.63
CA VAL A 249 -8.85 1.88 13.59
C VAL A 249 -7.95 0.86 14.23
N THR A 250 -8.05 -0.38 13.76
CA THR A 250 -7.22 -1.50 14.19
C THR A 250 -6.26 -1.88 13.06
N THR A 251 -5.01 -2.18 13.40
CA THR A 251 -3.98 -2.68 12.49
C THR A 251 -3.44 -4.01 13.00
N PHE A 252 -2.86 -4.81 12.12
CA PHE A 252 -2.19 -6.04 12.49
C PHE A 252 -0.75 -5.76 12.92
N GLY A 253 -0.36 -6.28 14.09
CA GLY A 253 0.99 -6.12 14.62
C GLY A 253 2.01 -7.01 13.89
N ALA A 254 3.24 -6.52 13.71
CA ALA A 254 4.38 -7.24 13.14
C ALA A 254 4.11 -7.96 11.80
N PRO A 255 3.58 -7.31 10.77
CA PRO A 255 3.30 -7.92 9.48
C PRO A 255 4.59 -8.32 8.76
N LEU A 256 4.58 -9.49 8.11
CA LEU A 256 5.66 -9.96 7.22
C LEU A 256 5.23 -9.98 5.75
N HIS A 257 4.08 -9.41 5.46
CA HIS A 257 3.46 -9.34 4.13
C HIS A 257 3.07 -7.89 3.84
N ALA A 258 3.39 -7.40 2.63
CA ALA A 258 3.20 -5.99 2.27
C ALA A 258 1.73 -5.53 2.42
N LEU A 259 0.77 -6.32 1.93
CA LEU A 259 -0.64 -5.96 2.08
C LEU A 259 -1.09 -6.01 3.55
N ALA A 260 -0.57 -6.94 4.36
CA ALA A 260 -0.92 -7.02 5.79
C ALA A 260 -0.45 -5.79 6.58
N GLU A 261 0.69 -5.18 6.20
CA GLU A 261 1.16 -3.90 6.73
C GLU A 261 0.25 -2.72 6.34
N GLU A 262 -0.40 -2.82 5.20
CA GLU A 262 -1.22 -1.75 4.61
C GLU A 262 -2.68 -1.76 5.10
N ILE A 263 -3.14 -2.89 5.64
CA ILE A 263 -4.54 -3.09 6.02
C ILE A 263 -4.87 -2.36 7.32
N THR A 264 -6.03 -1.72 7.33
CA THR A 264 -6.70 -1.20 8.52
C THR A 264 -8.12 -1.75 8.60
N ILE A 265 -8.61 -2.01 9.82
CA ILE A 265 -10.00 -2.33 10.10
C ILE A 265 -10.61 -1.11 10.78
N GLU A 266 -11.59 -0.50 10.13
CA GLU A 266 -12.36 0.61 10.67
C GLU A 266 -13.66 0.09 11.26
N GLN A 267 -13.94 0.44 12.52
CA GLN A 267 -15.11 0.05 13.26
C GLN A 267 -15.86 1.31 13.71
N PHE A 268 -17.13 1.40 13.37
CA PHE A 268 -17.99 2.52 13.70
C PHE A 268 -18.77 2.20 14.97
N HIS A 269 -18.71 3.08 15.94
CA HIS A 269 -19.38 2.95 17.22
C HIS A 269 -20.44 4.03 17.38
N PRO A 270 -21.65 3.69 17.85
CA PRO A 270 -22.67 4.69 18.13
C PRO A 270 -22.22 5.62 19.27
N ARG A 271 -22.65 6.87 19.18
CA ARG A 271 -22.36 7.92 20.17
C ARG A 271 -23.61 8.34 20.90
#